data_75d11a1a23754c0215f1793d4edb9084
#
_entry.id   75d11a1a23754c0215f1793d4edb9084
#
_cell.length_a   1.000
_cell.length_b   1.000
_cell.length_c   1.000
_cell.angle_alpha   90.00
_cell.angle_beta   90.00
_cell.angle_gamma   90.00
#
_symmetry.space_group_name_H-M   'P 1'
#
loop_
_entity.id
_entity.type
_entity.pdbx_description
1 polymer ?
#
loop_
_entity_poly.entity_id
_entity_poly.type
_entity_poly.pdbx_seq_one_letter_code
_entity_poly.pdbx_strand_id
1 'polypeptide(L)'
;KYYEQELNKLRTKLNQQENDLTDYNVQNSVINYTEQTKSIANSFADFENRYEETQRSYESSTKIINELEKYMEVRTKLVKTNEEFINALEDVSRISGKITEIETFTSENALNKDTELTRYQDQLKDVEKRIALLTDKINSYKESKEGVAIDGLVQEWLSQTLIQVKSKADLEILNKRKHDFEEQYKNYSPIGTKINQQEREINVTEQSYLQVLHALNMAKMKQVNLQLTSSNLTTISEAAYPLFSDKGKRM
;
A
#
# COMPACT_ATOMS: atom_id res chain seq x y z
N LYS A 1 47.84 -14.33 2.16
CA LYS A 1 47.68 -14.59 0.71
C LYS A 1 46.33 -15.31 0.39
N TYR A 2 46.01 -16.50 0.97
CA TYR A 2 44.75 -17.21 0.72
C TYR A 2 43.51 -16.39 1.15
N TYR A 3 43.46 -16.00 2.43
CA TYR A 3 42.35 -15.21 2.96
C TYR A 3 42.16 -13.86 2.25
N GLU A 4 43.22 -13.20 1.83
CA GLU A 4 43.15 -11.94 1.09
C GLU A 4 42.56 -12.14 -0.31
N GLN A 5 42.90 -13.22 -0.98
CA GLN A 5 42.30 -13.57 -2.28
C GLN A 5 40.81 -13.88 -2.14
N GLU A 6 40.41 -14.65 -1.11
CA GLU A 6 39.00 -14.99 -0.86
C GLU A 6 38.19 -13.76 -0.44
N LEU A 7 38.75 -12.85 0.37
CA LEU A 7 38.13 -11.55 0.69
C LEU A 7 37.89 -10.70 -0.55
N ASN A 8 38.84 -10.59 -1.44
CA ASN A 8 38.70 -9.82 -2.67
C ASN A 8 37.61 -10.43 -3.56
N LYS A 9 37.54 -11.76 -3.65
CA LYS A 9 36.50 -12.45 -4.41
C LYS A 9 35.09 -12.22 -3.83
N LEU A 10 34.97 -12.37 -2.51
CA LEU A 10 33.70 -12.11 -1.81
C LEU A 10 33.27 -10.67 -1.91
N ARG A 11 34.21 -9.71 -1.80
CA ARG A 11 33.94 -8.28 -1.97
C ARG A 11 33.44 -7.97 -3.37
N THR A 12 34.08 -8.53 -4.40
CA THR A 12 33.63 -8.33 -5.80
C THR A 12 32.24 -8.90 -6.00
N LYS A 13 31.96 -10.09 -5.45
CA LYS A 13 30.65 -10.71 -5.52
C LYS A 13 29.58 -9.88 -4.79
N LEU A 14 29.91 -9.36 -3.61
CA LEU A 14 29.01 -8.51 -2.82
C LEU A 14 28.64 -7.25 -3.59
N ASN A 15 29.66 -6.53 -4.10
CA ASN A 15 29.42 -5.32 -4.90
C ASN A 15 28.56 -5.59 -6.15
N GLN A 16 28.76 -6.74 -6.79
CA GLN A 16 27.94 -7.12 -7.95
C GLN A 16 26.50 -7.40 -7.53
N GLN A 17 26.27 -8.14 -6.45
CA GLN A 17 24.92 -8.43 -5.95
C GLN A 17 24.17 -7.14 -5.51
N GLU A 18 24.87 -6.21 -4.86
CA GLU A 18 24.31 -4.90 -4.47
C GLU A 18 23.94 -4.04 -5.70
N ASN A 19 24.79 -4.06 -6.74
CA ASN A 19 24.49 -3.37 -7.99
C ASN A 19 23.29 -4.01 -8.70
N ASP A 20 23.25 -5.34 -8.78
CA ASP A 20 22.13 -6.08 -9.40
C ASP A 20 20.80 -5.80 -8.67
N LEU A 21 20.82 -5.71 -7.34
CA LEU A 21 19.65 -5.31 -6.54
C LEU A 21 19.26 -3.85 -6.81
N THR A 22 20.23 -2.96 -6.87
CA THR A 22 19.99 -1.53 -7.17
C THR A 22 19.38 -1.36 -8.56
N ASP A 23 19.93 -2.02 -9.56
CA ASP A 23 19.43 -1.97 -10.94
C ASP A 23 18.00 -2.54 -11.02
N TYR A 24 17.75 -3.64 -10.33
CA TYR A 24 16.43 -4.22 -10.25
C TYR A 24 15.41 -3.28 -9.59
N ASN A 25 15.79 -2.61 -8.51
CA ASN A 25 14.94 -1.62 -7.83
C ASN A 25 14.64 -0.42 -8.74
N VAL A 26 15.64 0.09 -9.45
CA VAL A 26 15.47 1.21 -10.40
C VAL A 26 14.54 0.82 -11.55
N GLN A 27 14.75 -0.36 -12.15
CA GLN A 27 13.90 -0.87 -13.24
C GLN A 27 12.43 -1.03 -12.84
N ASN A 28 12.17 -1.39 -11.59
CA ASN A 28 10.82 -1.59 -11.06
C ASN A 28 10.28 -0.39 -10.27
N SER A 29 10.98 0.75 -10.29
CA SER A 29 10.61 1.98 -9.56
C SER A 29 10.41 1.75 -8.05
N VAL A 30 11.21 0.86 -7.46
CA VAL A 30 11.21 0.58 -6.03
C VAL A 30 12.29 1.39 -5.34
N ILE A 31 11.90 2.23 -4.39
CA ILE A 31 12.82 2.97 -3.52
C ILE A 31 12.99 2.21 -2.19
N ASN A 32 11.88 1.85 -1.58
CA ASN A 32 11.81 1.06 -0.37
C ASN A 32 10.60 0.13 -0.46
N TYR A 33 10.86 -1.14 -0.75
CA TYR A 33 9.81 -2.13 -0.98
C TYR A 33 8.88 -2.27 0.23
N THR A 34 9.42 -2.33 1.44
CA THR A 34 8.65 -2.52 2.67
C THR A 34 7.69 -1.36 2.92
N GLU A 35 8.18 -0.12 2.82
CA GLU A 35 7.35 1.06 3.03
C GLU A 35 6.32 1.27 1.91
N GLN A 36 6.70 1.01 0.66
CA GLN A 36 5.77 1.08 -0.47
C GLN A 36 4.66 0.04 -0.36
N THR A 37 5.01 -1.20 0.01
CA THR A 37 4.01 -2.26 0.22
C THR A 37 3.08 -1.95 1.37
N LYS A 38 3.60 -1.41 2.47
CA LYS A 38 2.79 -0.98 3.62
C LYS A 38 1.83 0.16 3.25
N SER A 39 2.30 1.14 2.48
CA SER A 39 1.47 2.23 1.97
C SER A 39 0.35 1.70 1.06
N ILE A 40 0.67 0.80 0.13
CA ILE A 40 -0.33 0.16 -0.74
C ILE A 40 -1.35 -0.63 0.09
N ALA A 41 -0.91 -1.39 1.08
CA ALA A 41 -1.80 -2.17 1.94
C ALA A 41 -2.75 -1.28 2.77
N ASN A 42 -2.26 -0.17 3.32
CA ASN A 42 -3.09 0.79 4.04
C ASN A 42 -4.12 1.44 3.12
N SER A 43 -3.68 1.91 1.95
CA SER A 43 -4.58 2.51 0.95
C SER A 43 -5.64 1.53 0.46
N PHE A 44 -5.30 0.25 0.36
CA PHE A 44 -6.25 -0.80 0.00
C PHE A 44 -7.27 -1.05 1.12
N ALA A 45 -6.83 -1.08 2.39
CA ALA A 45 -7.74 -1.25 3.53
C ALA A 45 -8.73 -0.08 3.64
N ASP A 46 -8.28 1.16 3.47
CA ASP A 46 -9.14 2.34 3.46
C ASP A 46 -10.15 2.29 2.30
N PHE A 47 -9.67 1.87 1.12
CA PHE A 47 -10.53 1.65 -0.04
C PHE A 47 -11.59 0.56 0.22
N GLU A 48 -11.20 -0.58 0.80
CA GLU A 48 -12.09 -1.71 1.10
C GLU A 48 -13.20 -1.29 2.06
N ASN A 49 -12.87 -0.55 3.12
CA ASN A 49 -13.84 0.00 4.05
C ASN A 49 -14.85 0.92 3.35
N ARG A 50 -14.37 1.83 2.51
CA ARG A 50 -15.23 2.74 1.75
C ARG A 50 -16.13 1.98 0.76
N TYR A 51 -15.58 0.99 0.08
CA TYR A 51 -16.34 0.15 -0.85
C TYR A 51 -17.48 -0.60 -0.15
N GLU A 52 -17.18 -1.24 0.98
CA GLU A 52 -18.20 -1.96 1.76
C GLU A 52 -19.27 -1.01 2.33
N GLU A 53 -18.89 0.16 2.82
CA GLU A 53 -19.84 1.15 3.32
C GLU A 53 -20.78 1.64 2.22
N THR A 54 -20.21 1.94 1.04
CA THR A 54 -20.98 2.37 -0.13
C THR A 54 -21.93 1.26 -0.61
N GLN A 55 -21.48 0.00 -0.62
CA GLN A 55 -22.28 -1.14 -0.96
C GLN A 55 -23.46 -1.33 0.03
N ARG A 56 -23.19 -1.25 1.34
CA ARG A 56 -24.22 -1.31 2.38
C ARG A 56 -25.25 -0.18 2.22
N SER A 57 -24.79 1.04 1.92
CA SER A 57 -25.66 2.18 1.69
C SER A 57 -26.59 1.95 0.48
N TYR A 58 -26.05 1.43 -0.63
CA TYR A 58 -26.82 1.08 -1.83
C TYR A 58 -27.85 -0.01 -1.55
N GLU A 59 -27.47 -1.09 -0.89
CA GLU A 59 -28.36 -2.20 -0.57
C GLU A 59 -29.47 -1.80 0.42
N SER A 60 -29.10 -1.04 1.45
CA SER A 60 -30.05 -0.55 2.46
C SER A 60 -31.08 0.40 1.84
N SER A 61 -30.61 1.42 1.10
CA SER A 61 -31.49 2.36 0.44
C SER A 61 -32.43 1.67 -0.56
N THR A 62 -31.93 0.69 -1.31
CA THR A 62 -32.74 -0.10 -2.24
C THR A 62 -33.85 -0.84 -1.53
N LYS A 63 -33.58 -1.48 -0.36
CA LYS A 63 -34.59 -2.19 0.43
C LYS A 63 -35.64 -1.23 0.98
N ILE A 64 -35.20 -0.08 1.53
CA ILE A 64 -36.12 0.92 2.10
C ILE A 64 -37.03 1.51 1.00
N ILE A 65 -36.46 1.86 -0.18
CA ILE A 65 -37.25 2.33 -1.33
C ILE A 65 -38.31 1.32 -1.71
N ASN A 66 -37.93 0.04 -1.84
CA ASN A 66 -38.88 -1.01 -2.20
C ASN A 66 -40.03 -1.16 -1.18
N GLU A 67 -39.75 -0.99 0.11
CA GLU A 67 -40.79 -1.02 1.13
C GLU A 67 -41.68 0.24 1.07
N LEU A 68 -41.11 1.43 0.94
CA LEU A 68 -41.86 2.67 0.84
C LEU A 68 -42.74 2.71 -0.42
N GLU A 69 -42.26 2.19 -1.55
CA GLU A 69 -43.02 2.13 -2.80
C GLU A 69 -44.30 1.25 -2.69
N LYS A 70 -44.33 0.24 -1.84
CA LYS A 70 -45.53 -0.54 -1.57
C LYS A 70 -46.65 0.31 -1.00
N TYR A 71 -46.33 1.30 -0.16
CA TYR A 71 -47.29 2.19 0.48
C TYR A 71 -47.65 3.42 -0.37
N MET A 72 -46.85 3.72 -1.41
CA MET A 72 -46.92 4.95 -2.19
C MET A 72 -47.18 4.74 -3.69
N GLU A 73 -47.63 3.58 -4.10
CA GLU A 73 -47.65 3.03 -5.46
C GLU A 73 -48.08 4.02 -6.57
N VAL A 74 -49.08 4.84 -6.36
CA VAL A 74 -49.59 5.81 -7.36
C VAL A 74 -48.69 7.05 -7.46
N ARG A 75 -48.13 7.54 -6.33
CA ARG A 75 -47.35 8.78 -6.27
C ARG A 75 -45.94 8.57 -6.76
N THR A 76 -45.32 7.47 -6.42
CA THR A 76 -44.01 7.12 -6.93
C THR A 76 -44.00 6.92 -8.44
N LYS A 77 -45.06 6.40 -9.02
CA LYS A 77 -45.23 6.31 -10.48
C LYS A 77 -45.29 7.70 -11.13
N LEU A 78 -45.99 8.65 -10.55
CA LEU A 78 -46.06 10.03 -11.05
C LEU A 78 -44.69 10.73 -11.02
N VAL A 79 -43.95 10.58 -9.93
CA VAL A 79 -42.60 11.15 -9.81
C VAL A 79 -41.61 10.48 -10.78
N LYS A 80 -41.64 9.16 -10.84
CA LYS A 80 -40.78 8.37 -11.73
C LYS A 80 -41.02 8.59 -13.23
N THR A 81 -42.17 9.11 -13.62
CA THR A 81 -42.51 9.47 -15.00
C THR A 81 -42.24 10.93 -15.33
N ASN A 82 -41.88 11.74 -14.35
CA ASN A 82 -41.54 13.14 -14.57
C ASN A 82 -40.13 13.26 -15.19
N GLU A 83 -40.05 13.76 -16.41
CA GLU A 83 -38.79 13.89 -17.15
C GLU A 83 -37.78 14.80 -16.47
N GLU A 84 -38.22 15.92 -15.87
CA GLU A 84 -37.34 16.82 -15.13
C GLU A 84 -36.74 16.17 -13.90
N PHE A 85 -37.50 15.30 -13.21
CA PHE A 85 -37.02 14.53 -12.05
C PHE A 85 -36.00 13.47 -12.49
N ILE A 86 -36.26 12.75 -13.56
CA ILE A 86 -35.32 11.76 -14.12
C ILE A 86 -34.00 12.42 -14.51
N ASN A 87 -34.06 13.52 -15.27
CA ASN A 87 -32.86 14.27 -15.68
C ASN A 87 -32.06 14.79 -14.47
N ALA A 88 -32.75 15.24 -13.42
CA ALA A 88 -32.08 15.69 -12.19
C ALA A 88 -31.39 14.52 -11.44
N LEU A 89 -31.99 13.33 -11.41
CA LEU A 89 -31.31 12.15 -10.84
C LEU A 89 -30.10 11.71 -11.66
N GLU A 90 -30.15 11.80 -12.99
CA GLU A 90 -29.02 11.55 -13.85
C GLU A 90 -27.87 12.54 -13.59
N ASP A 91 -28.21 13.83 -13.38
CA ASP A 91 -27.24 14.83 -12.96
C ASP A 91 -26.61 14.50 -11.60
N VAL A 92 -27.40 14.08 -10.61
CA VAL A 92 -26.87 13.60 -9.30
C VAL A 92 -25.88 12.45 -9.52
N SER A 93 -26.26 11.44 -10.30
CA SER A 93 -25.42 10.28 -10.59
C SER A 93 -24.09 10.71 -11.22
N ARG A 94 -24.16 11.55 -12.24
CA ARG A 94 -22.97 12.05 -12.97
C ARG A 94 -22.05 12.86 -12.06
N ILE A 95 -22.62 13.76 -11.26
CA ILE A 95 -21.83 14.64 -10.37
C ILE A 95 -21.24 13.82 -9.22
N SER A 96 -21.99 12.90 -8.60
CA SER A 96 -21.47 12.03 -7.55
C SER A 96 -20.33 11.15 -8.06
N GLY A 97 -20.50 10.52 -9.22
CA GLY A 97 -19.43 9.77 -9.86
C GLY A 97 -18.16 10.61 -10.11
N LYS A 98 -18.31 11.90 -10.49
CA LYS A 98 -17.16 12.80 -10.66
C LYS A 98 -16.48 13.13 -9.34
N ILE A 99 -17.23 13.38 -8.28
CA ILE A 99 -16.67 13.60 -6.94
C ILE A 99 -15.85 12.36 -6.52
N THR A 100 -16.44 11.18 -6.61
CA THR A 100 -15.76 9.91 -6.25
C THR A 100 -14.55 9.63 -7.13
N GLU A 101 -14.60 9.96 -8.44
CA GLU A 101 -13.46 9.86 -9.34
C GLU A 101 -12.30 10.77 -8.89
N ILE A 102 -12.58 12.04 -8.59
CA ILE A 102 -11.57 12.98 -8.08
C ILE A 102 -10.98 12.52 -6.74
N GLU A 103 -11.82 12.11 -5.81
CA GLU A 103 -11.38 11.61 -4.50
C GLU A 103 -10.52 10.36 -4.60
N THR A 104 -10.86 9.45 -5.52
CA THR A 104 -10.24 8.12 -5.61
C THR A 104 -8.99 8.09 -6.46
N PHE A 105 -8.95 8.86 -7.56
CA PHE A 105 -7.87 8.78 -8.55
C PHE A 105 -6.93 10.01 -8.56
N THR A 106 -7.34 11.14 -7.95
CA THR A 106 -6.50 12.34 -7.95
C THR A 106 -5.61 12.37 -6.71
N SER A 107 -4.29 12.56 -6.91
CA SER A 107 -3.33 12.68 -5.83
C SER A 107 -3.72 13.80 -4.85
N GLU A 108 -3.48 13.61 -3.56
CA GLU A 108 -3.78 14.61 -2.52
C GLU A 108 -3.10 15.96 -2.76
N ASN A 109 -1.94 15.95 -3.43
CA ASN A 109 -1.15 17.16 -3.74
C ASN A 109 -1.45 17.80 -5.09
N ALA A 110 -2.52 17.40 -5.79
CA ALA A 110 -2.88 18.02 -7.07
C ALA A 110 -3.38 19.44 -6.84
N LEU A 111 -2.76 20.41 -7.50
CA LEU A 111 -2.94 21.86 -7.31
C LEU A 111 -4.40 22.37 -7.38
N ASN A 112 -5.31 21.63 -8.01
CA ASN A 112 -6.69 22.03 -8.24
C ASN A 112 -7.73 21.07 -7.63
N LYS A 113 -7.31 20.03 -6.90
CA LYS A 113 -8.22 19.00 -6.38
C LYS A 113 -9.34 19.58 -5.52
N ASP A 114 -8.97 20.39 -4.53
CA ASP A 114 -9.94 20.98 -3.58
C ASP A 114 -10.91 21.94 -4.27
N THR A 115 -10.42 22.68 -5.25
CA THR A 115 -11.25 23.63 -6.02
C THR A 115 -12.28 22.90 -6.89
N GLU A 116 -11.86 21.85 -7.58
CA GLU A 116 -12.75 21.02 -8.39
C GLU A 116 -13.76 20.27 -7.52
N LEU A 117 -13.30 19.71 -6.41
CA LEU A 117 -14.15 18.99 -5.47
C LEU A 117 -15.26 19.91 -4.93
N THR A 118 -14.89 21.11 -4.43
CA THR A 118 -15.84 22.12 -3.93
C THR A 118 -16.85 22.50 -5.00
N ARG A 119 -16.40 22.71 -6.24
CA ARG A 119 -17.27 23.04 -7.36
C ARG A 119 -18.32 21.95 -7.62
N TYR A 120 -17.92 20.70 -7.67
CA TYR A 120 -18.85 19.59 -7.89
C TYR A 120 -19.77 19.37 -6.69
N GLN A 121 -19.29 19.55 -5.46
CA GLN A 121 -20.14 19.49 -4.26
C GLN A 121 -21.22 20.59 -4.25
N ASP A 122 -20.88 21.80 -4.68
CA ASP A 122 -21.87 22.88 -4.79
C ASP A 122 -22.89 22.60 -5.89
N GLN A 123 -22.45 22.08 -7.04
CA GLN A 123 -23.36 21.64 -8.10
C GLN A 123 -24.31 20.54 -7.62
N LEU A 124 -23.80 19.59 -6.84
CA LEU A 124 -24.60 18.51 -6.27
C LEU A 124 -25.70 19.07 -5.36
N LYS A 125 -25.36 19.99 -4.46
CA LYS A 125 -26.34 20.66 -3.57
C LYS A 125 -27.41 21.40 -4.35
N ASP A 126 -27.06 22.05 -5.45
CA ASP A 126 -28.04 22.80 -6.24
C ASP A 126 -29.01 21.86 -6.99
N VAL A 127 -28.51 20.74 -7.51
CA VAL A 127 -29.37 19.70 -8.11
C VAL A 127 -30.29 19.05 -7.06
N GLU A 128 -29.77 18.76 -5.86
CA GLU A 128 -30.59 18.23 -4.74
C GLU A 128 -31.72 19.19 -4.34
N LYS A 129 -31.44 20.49 -4.24
CA LYS A 129 -32.48 21.50 -3.99
C LYS A 129 -33.54 21.52 -5.10
N ARG A 130 -33.10 21.42 -6.36
CA ARG A 130 -34.03 21.35 -7.50
C ARG A 130 -34.92 20.11 -7.42
N ILE A 131 -34.38 18.97 -7.07
CA ILE A 131 -35.14 17.72 -6.86
C ILE A 131 -36.17 17.89 -5.72
N ALA A 132 -35.78 18.47 -4.60
CA ALA A 132 -36.69 18.74 -3.48
C ALA A 132 -37.86 19.63 -3.91
N LEU A 133 -37.60 20.71 -4.65
CA LEU A 133 -38.66 21.59 -5.17
C LEU A 133 -39.59 20.89 -6.16
N LEU A 134 -39.06 20.02 -7.03
CA LEU A 134 -39.87 19.21 -7.95
C LEU A 134 -40.77 18.24 -7.18
N THR A 135 -40.24 17.61 -6.15
CA THR A 135 -40.98 16.67 -5.30
C THR A 135 -42.07 17.40 -4.53
N ASP A 136 -41.81 18.58 -3.98
CA ASP A 136 -42.82 19.41 -3.28
C ASP A 136 -43.95 19.86 -4.22
N LYS A 137 -43.64 20.23 -5.47
CA LYS A 137 -44.68 20.51 -6.47
C LYS A 137 -45.57 19.32 -6.75
N ILE A 138 -45.01 18.13 -6.88
CA ILE A 138 -45.75 16.90 -7.12
C ILE A 138 -46.58 16.52 -5.87
N ASN A 139 -46.06 16.79 -4.67
CA ASN A 139 -46.75 16.54 -3.40
C ASN A 139 -47.92 17.52 -3.15
N SER A 140 -47.83 18.76 -3.70
CA SER A 140 -48.89 19.76 -3.52
C SER A 140 -50.22 19.40 -4.20
N TYR A 141 -50.22 18.42 -5.09
CA TYR A 141 -51.45 17.83 -5.64
C TYR A 141 -52.10 16.89 -4.55
N LYS A 142 -52.48 17.51 -3.43
CA LYS A 142 -53.10 16.82 -2.27
C LYS A 142 -54.52 16.46 -2.59
N GLU A 143 -54.80 15.17 -2.45
CA GLU A 143 -55.78 14.63 -1.49
C GLU A 143 -55.74 13.11 -1.60
N SER A 144 -55.12 12.45 -0.63
CA SER A 144 -55.33 11.03 -0.48
C SER A 144 -56.57 10.81 0.43
N LYS A 145 -57.48 9.98 -0.01
CA LYS A 145 -58.69 9.59 0.70
C LYS A 145 -58.45 8.84 2.02
N GLU A 146 -57.19 8.65 2.44
CA GLU A 146 -56.88 7.72 3.52
C GLU A 146 -56.14 8.35 4.74
N GLY A 147 -56.06 9.68 4.86
CA GLY A 147 -55.70 10.33 6.15
C GLY A 147 -54.35 10.00 6.79
N VAL A 148 -53.42 9.36 6.08
CA VAL A 148 -52.08 9.05 6.58
C VAL A 148 -51.17 10.22 6.21
N ALA A 149 -50.29 10.65 7.14
CA ALA A 149 -49.26 11.67 6.92
C ALA A 149 -48.23 11.19 5.90
N ILE A 150 -48.58 11.31 4.60
CA ILE A 150 -47.79 10.79 3.47
C ILE A 150 -46.55 11.68 3.19
N ASP A 151 -46.60 12.93 3.64
CA ASP A 151 -45.50 13.88 3.41
C ASP A 151 -44.13 13.39 3.94
N GLY A 152 -44.13 12.74 5.10
CA GLY A 152 -42.91 12.14 5.67
C GLY A 152 -42.40 10.94 4.88
N LEU A 153 -43.31 10.11 4.33
CA LEU A 153 -42.92 8.95 3.53
C LEU A 153 -42.35 9.36 2.17
N VAL A 154 -42.84 10.43 1.55
CA VAL A 154 -42.32 10.96 0.27
C VAL A 154 -40.94 11.53 0.48
N GLN A 155 -40.72 12.28 1.55
CA GLN A 155 -39.42 12.85 1.86
C GLN A 155 -38.36 11.74 2.17
N GLU A 156 -38.79 10.73 2.94
CA GLU A 156 -37.91 9.59 3.19
C GLU A 156 -37.60 8.81 1.90
N TRP A 157 -38.59 8.53 1.08
CA TRP A 157 -38.40 7.91 -0.23
C TRP A 157 -37.42 8.69 -1.11
N LEU A 158 -37.57 10.03 -1.16
CA LEU A 158 -36.65 10.90 -1.91
C LEU A 158 -35.22 10.82 -1.36
N SER A 159 -35.07 10.93 -0.05
CA SER A 159 -33.77 10.82 0.61
C SER A 159 -33.07 9.49 0.27
N GLN A 160 -33.81 8.38 0.38
CA GLN A 160 -33.28 7.06 0.07
C GLN A 160 -32.97 6.89 -1.43
N THR A 161 -33.77 7.50 -2.32
CA THR A 161 -33.53 7.50 -3.76
C THR A 161 -32.24 8.25 -4.10
N LEU A 162 -31.98 9.39 -3.46
CA LEU A 162 -30.74 10.13 -3.64
C LEU A 162 -29.52 9.33 -3.15
N ILE A 163 -29.64 8.69 -1.98
CA ILE A 163 -28.60 7.81 -1.44
C ILE A 163 -28.32 6.66 -2.42
N GLN A 164 -29.36 6.00 -2.91
CA GLN A 164 -29.23 4.90 -3.86
C GLN A 164 -28.51 5.32 -5.15
N VAL A 165 -28.92 6.45 -5.75
CA VAL A 165 -28.34 6.94 -7.00
C VAL A 165 -26.88 7.32 -6.82
N LYS A 166 -26.55 8.02 -5.74
CA LYS A 166 -25.16 8.35 -5.39
C LYS A 166 -24.31 7.10 -5.17
N SER A 167 -24.76 6.24 -4.26
CA SER A 167 -24.01 5.01 -3.94
C SER A 167 -23.82 4.11 -5.15
N LYS A 168 -24.77 4.07 -6.08
CA LYS A 168 -24.61 3.33 -7.34
C LYS A 168 -23.51 3.93 -8.20
N ALA A 169 -23.52 5.25 -8.40
CA ALA A 169 -22.49 5.94 -9.16
C ALA A 169 -21.10 5.77 -8.53
N ASP A 170 -21.02 5.90 -7.21
CA ASP A 170 -19.80 5.71 -6.46
C ASP A 170 -19.25 4.28 -6.59
N LEU A 171 -20.11 3.25 -6.51
CA LEU A 171 -19.73 1.85 -6.72
C LEU A 171 -19.18 1.59 -8.11
N GLU A 172 -19.70 2.24 -9.16
CA GLU A 172 -19.17 2.09 -10.52
C GLU A 172 -17.70 2.57 -10.61
N ILE A 173 -17.38 3.68 -9.94
CA ILE A 173 -16.02 4.21 -9.87
C ILE A 173 -15.13 3.34 -8.98
N LEU A 174 -15.62 2.95 -7.80
CA LEU A 174 -14.88 2.13 -6.85
C LEU A 174 -14.58 0.72 -7.42
N ASN A 175 -15.47 0.15 -8.23
CA ASN A 175 -15.20 -1.12 -8.93
C ASN A 175 -14.01 -1.01 -9.90
N LYS A 176 -13.85 0.10 -10.60
CA LYS A 176 -12.67 0.33 -11.44
C LYS A 176 -11.41 0.39 -10.58
N ARG A 177 -11.45 1.10 -9.45
CA ARG A 177 -10.32 1.21 -8.55
C ARG A 177 -9.94 -0.13 -7.91
N LYS A 178 -10.92 -0.98 -7.61
CA LYS A 178 -10.67 -2.33 -7.11
C LYS A 178 -9.84 -3.14 -8.10
N HIS A 179 -10.19 -3.06 -9.36
CA HIS A 179 -9.45 -3.74 -10.43
C HIS A 179 -8.00 -3.24 -10.52
N ASP A 180 -7.78 -1.91 -10.43
CA ASP A 180 -6.44 -1.32 -10.42
C ASP A 180 -5.59 -1.82 -9.23
N PHE A 181 -6.18 -1.93 -8.04
CA PHE A 181 -5.48 -2.48 -6.87
C PHE A 181 -5.13 -3.97 -7.05
N GLU A 182 -6.04 -4.77 -7.59
CA GLU A 182 -5.78 -6.18 -7.89
C GLU A 182 -4.63 -6.34 -8.90
N GLU A 183 -4.58 -5.49 -9.91
CA GLU A 183 -3.51 -5.46 -10.91
C GLU A 183 -2.18 -5.00 -10.30
N GLN A 184 -2.19 -3.94 -9.49
CA GLN A 184 -1.01 -3.50 -8.76
C GLN A 184 -0.47 -4.62 -7.86
N TYR A 185 -1.32 -5.31 -7.11
CA TYR A 185 -0.90 -6.41 -6.25
C TYR A 185 -0.24 -7.56 -7.03
N LYS A 186 -0.82 -7.95 -8.17
CA LYS A 186 -0.24 -8.96 -9.06
C LYS A 186 1.15 -8.57 -9.57
N ASN A 187 1.35 -7.29 -9.85
CA ASN A 187 2.62 -6.78 -10.36
C ASN A 187 3.67 -6.63 -9.24
N TYR A 188 3.28 -6.20 -8.05
CA TYR A 188 4.20 -5.98 -6.93
C TYR A 188 4.64 -7.27 -6.21
N SER A 189 3.80 -8.28 -6.14
CA SER A 189 4.10 -9.54 -5.43
C SER A 189 5.35 -10.26 -5.96
N PRO A 190 5.55 -10.45 -7.28
CA PRO A 190 6.78 -11.07 -7.79
C PRO A 190 8.02 -10.20 -7.57
N ILE A 191 7.88 -8.86 -7.63
CA ILE A 191 8.98 -7.92 -7.38
C ILE A 191 9.53 -8.12 -5.96
N GLY A 192 8.65 -8.16 -4.96
CA GLY A 192 9.04 -8.37 -3.58
C GLY A 192 9.70 -9.73 -3.33
N THR A 193 9.20 -10.77 -3.96
CA THR A 193 9.83 -12.09 -3.88
C THR A 193 11.27 -12.06 -4.38
N LYS A 194 11.52 -11.37 -5.50
CA LYS A 194 12.86 -11.23 -6.08
C LYS A 194 13.78 -10.37 -5.22
N ILE A 195 13.29 -9.24 -4.72
CA ILE A 195 14.04 -8.36 -3.79
C ILE A 195 14.46 -9.16 -2.55
N ASN A 196 13.52 -9.82 -1.88
CA ASN A 196 13.79 -10.62 -0.69
C ASN A 196 14.78 -11.78 -0.97
N GLN A 197 14.76 -12.34 -2.16
CA GLN A 197 15.75 -13.34 -2.56
C GLN A 197 17.15 -12.72 -2.67
N GLN A 198 17.28 -11.60 -3.38
CA GLN A 198 18.56 -10.90 -3.56
C GLN A 198 19.13 -10.40 -2.23
N GLU A 199 18.31 -9.82 -1.35
CA GLU A 199 18.73 -9.40 -0.01
C GLU A 199 19.25 -10.57 0.83
N ARG A 200 18.60 -11.74 0.77
CA ARG A 200 19.13 -12.95 1.44
C ARG A 200 20.48 -13.41 0.87
N GLU A 201 20.64 -13.34 -0.45
CA GLU A 201 21.91 -13.71 -1.10
C GLU A 201 23.03 -12.74 -0.71
N ILE A 202 22.77 -11.44 -0.66
CA ILE A 202 23.68 -10.40 -0.17
C ILE A 202 24.06 -10.70 1.29
N ASN A 203 23.11 -10.92 2.17
CA ASN A 203 23.33 -11.20 3.58
C ASN A 203 24.24 -12.45 3.78
N VAL A 204 23.98 -13.54 3.05
CA VAL A 204 24.82 -14.75 3.11
C VAL A 204 26.25 -14.47 2.64
N THR A 205 26.42 -13.66 1.59
CA THR A 205 27.73 -13.29 1.08
C THR A 205 28.45 -12.36 2.05
N GLU A 206 27.77 -11.41 2.67
CA GLU A 206 28.28 -10.52 3.72
C GLU A 206 28.72 -11.32 4.95
N GLN A 207 27.92 -12.25 5.44
CA GLN A 207 28.29 -13.13 6.55
C GLN A 207 29.57 -13.93 6.23
N SER A 208 29.67 -14.45 5.02
CA SER A 208 30.87 -15.16 4.55
C SER A 208 32.10 -14.25 4.51
N TYR A 209 31.94 -13.01 4.03
CA TYR A 209 32.98 -12.01 4.02
C TYR A 209 33.48 -11.68 5.43
N LEU A 210 32.58 -11.45 6.37
CA LEU A 210 32.90 -11.17 7.77
C LEU A 210 33.63 -12.32 8.45
N GLN A 211 33.24 -13.58 8.18
CA GLN A 211 33.90 -14.77 8.69
C GLN A 211 35.35 -14.87 8.17
N VAL A 212 35.57 -14.68 6.87
CA VAL A 212 36.91 -14.73 6.27
C VAL A 212 37.78 -13.56 6.77
N LEU A 213 37.19 -12.38 6.94
CA LEU A 213 37.88 -11.21 7.51
C LEU A 213 38.34 -11.48 8.95
N HIS A 214 37.45 -12.09 9.77
CA HIS A 214 37.80 -12.49 11.13
C HIS A 214 38.96 -13.52 11.12
N ALA A 215 38.89 -14.51 10.26
CA ALA A 215 39.94 -15.52 10.13
C ALA A 215 41.27 -14.91 9.70
N LEU A 216 41.26 -13.95 8.78
CA LEU A 216 42.46 -13.18 8.37
C LEU A 216 43.05 -12.41 9.54
N ASN A 217 42.23 -11.70 10.31
CA ASN A 217 42.68 -10.93 11.46
C ASN A 217 43.32 -11.81 12.53
N MET A 218 42.68 -12.95 12.82
CA MET A 218 43.24 -13.96 13.76
C MET A 218 44.57 -14.53 13.27
N ALA A 219 44.72 -14.82 11.95
CA ALA A 219 45.97 -15.28 11.36
C ALA A 219 47.07 -14.22 11.45
N LYS A 220 46.75 -12.95 11.18
CA LYS A 220 47.72 -11.83 11.32
C LYS A 220 48.16 -11.64 12.77
N MET A 221 47.23 -11.68 13.73
CA MET A 221 47.57 -11.60 15.16
C MET A 221 48.49 -12.73 15.60
N LYS A 222 48.21 -13.97 15.15
CA LYS A 222 49.05 -15.11 15.42
C LYS A 222 50.45 -14.97 14.83
N GLN A 223 50.56 -14.45 13.60
CA GLN A 223 51.84 -14.15 12.95
C GLN A 223 52.64 -13.12 13.73
N VAL A 224 52.02 -12.00 14.16
CA VAL A 224 52.66 -10.97 14.99
C VAL A 224 53.15 -11.54 16.32
N ASN A 225 52.34 -12.34 17.00
CA ASN A 225 52.70 -12.99 18.26
C ASN A 225 53.91 -13.95 18.07
N LEU A 226 53.94 -14.70 16.99
CA LEU A 226 55.09 -15.58 16.67
C LEU A 226 56.35 -14.76 16.41
N GLN A 227 56.25 -13.63 15.68
CA GLN A 227 57.40 -12.76 15.44
C GLN A 227 57.92 -12.10 16.72
N LEU A 228 57.02 -11.65 17.61
CA LEU A 228 57.41 -11.09 18.92
C LEU A 228 58.06 -12.11 19.80
N THR A 229 57.54 -13.37 19.83
CA THR A 229 58.08 -14.45 20.64
C THR A 229 59.44 -14.94 20.08
N SER A 230 59.63 -15.00 18.73
CA SER A 230 60.88 -15.39 18.11
C SER A 230 61.98 -14.36 18.28
N SER A 231 61.64 -13.06 18.30
CA SER A 231 62.60 -11.98 18.53
C SER A 231 63.14 -11.91 19.96
N ASN A 232 62.42 -12.50 20.92
CA ASN A 232 62.82 -12.61 22.32
C ASN A 232 63.59 -13.90 22.68
N LEU A 233 63.72 -14.81 21.72
CA LEU A 233 64.54 -16.01 21.87
C LEU A 233 65.97 -15.64 21.45
N THR A 234 66.75 -15.01 22.32
CA THR A 234 68.20 -14.85 22.18
C THR A 234 68.88 -16.11 22.69
N THR A 235 69.78 -16.66 21.89
CA THR A 235 70.67 -17.77 22.35
C THR A 235 71.51 -17.23 23.45
N ILE A 236 71.31 -17.67 24.68
CA ILE A 236 72.05 -17.21 25.86
C ILE A 236 73.49 -17.77 25.89
N SER A 237 73.72 -18.88 25.23
CA SER A 237 75.09 -19.42 25.01
C SER A 237 75.06 -20.39 23.82
N GLU A 238 76.15 -20.40 23.03
CA GLU A 238 76.40 -21.50 22.12
C GLU A 238 76.75 -22.78 22.89
N ALA A 239 76.23 -23.90 22.42
CA ALA A 239 76.56 -25.18 23.01
C ALA A 239 78.07 -25.44 22.82
N ALA A 240 78.85 -25.20 23.85
CA ALA A 240 80.25 -25.49 23.84
C ALA A 240 80.46 -27.01 24.10
N TYR A 241 81.13 -27.65 23.19
CA TYR A 241 81.60 -29.04 23.45
C TYR A 241 82.53 -28.97 24.64
N PRO A 242 82.45 -29.89 25.62
CA PRO A 242 83.40 -29.96 26.70
C PRO A 242 84.74 -30.33 26.17
N LEU A 243 85.72 -29.37 26.26
CA LEU A 243 87.09 -29.51 25.74
C LEU A 243 87.94 -30.50 26.53
N PHE A 244 87.49 -30.94 27.69
CA PHE A 244 88.21 -31.91 28.50
C PHE A 244 87.24 -32.98 29.12
N SER A 245 87.70 -34.22 28.96
CA SER A 245 87.10 -35.35 29.68
C SER A 245 87.54 -35.28 31.15
N ASP A 246 86.57 -35.18 32.06
CA ASP A 246 86.84 -35.26 33.49
C ASP A 246 87.27 -36.67 33.82
N LYS A 247 88.54 -36.89 33.92
CA LYS A 247 89.13 -38.18 34.44
C LYS A 247 88.81 -38.21 35.93
N GLY A 248 87.73 -38.88 36.28
CA GLY A 248 87.46 -39.20 37.68
C GLY A 248 88.63 -39.90 38.31
N LYS A 249 89.18 -39.25 39.33
CA LYS A 249 90.12 -39.93 40.23
C LYS A 249 89.38 -41.03 40.93
N ARG A 250 89.74 -42.27 40.67
CA ARG A 250 89.42 -43.38 41.55
C ARG A 250 90.38 -43.30 42.73
N MET A 251 89.89 -43.23 43.92
CA MET A 251 90.39 -43.78 45.15
C MET A 251 89.49 -44.89 45.64
#